data_36f6e52b3c925e772703a9f709bfc9ba
#
_entry.id   36f6e52b3c925e772703a9f709bfc9ba
#
_cell.length_a   1.000
_cell.length_b   1.000
_cell.length_c   1.000
_cell.angle_alpha   90.00
_cell.angle_beta   90.00
_cell.angle_gamma   90.00
#
_symmetry.space_group_name_H-M   'P 1'
#
loop_
_entity.id
_entity.type
_entity.pdbx_description
1 polymer ?
#
loop_
_entity_poly.entity_id
_entity_poly.type
_entity_poly.pdbx_seq_one_letter_code
_entity_poly.pdbx_strand_id
1 'polypeptide(L)'
;MSIPQSGGGPIESLDQLAAYMEAGCKPKDRWRIGAEHEKFGWLTDTRVPLPYAGDRSISAIFSALQARFGWHPVHEGENVIGLSRDGANISLEPGGQFELSGAPLTTTLEVGAELQSHLDEVRQIADPMGVRFMGIGAPPEWTHDQMPVMPKGRYRLMTDYMGRVGTHGTQMMYRTCTVQVNLDYGSEADFVQKLRVALALQPVATALFASSPFFEGKSNGHRSWRSRIWRSLDASRTGMLPFAFDPGMGFQAYVDWVLDAPMYFVYREGRYLDALGQSFRDFLKGQLPALPGEKPTLSDWADHMTTVFPEARAKKFIEMRGADCGDRAHIAALPAFWVGLMYDQTALDAAWDLVKGLDAETREALRVAASVSALQGQAEGVKLLDLARAAVGLSHAGLVARGLGEEAQLRPLVESLQTGTVQADKWLDLYNGAWGRSLTPLYEAASL
;
A
#
# COMPACT_ATOMS: atom_id res chain seq x y z
N MET A 1 3.13 5.19 7.94
CA MET A 1 2.58 6.54 8.23
C MET A 1 3.44 7.63 7.60
N SER A 2 2.80 8.62 7.01
CA SER A 2 3.44 9.79 6.39
C SER A 2 3.61 10.93 7.39
N ILE A 3 4.35 10.71 8.48
CA ILE A 3 4.75 11.76 9.41
C ILE A 3 6.16 12.21 9.02
N PRO A 4 6.42 13.54 8.97
CA PRO A 4 7.76 14.05 8.69
C PRO A 4 8.78 13.52 9.68
N GLN A 5 9.93 13.13 9.18
CA GLN A 5 11.04 12.73 10.01
C GLN A 5 11.78 13.99 10.50
N SER A 6 12.38 13.91 11.67
CA SER A 6 13.18 15.01 12.23
C SER A 6 14.51 14.49 12.76
N GLY A 7 15.54 15.33 12.70
CA GLY A 7 16.88 15.00 13.16
C GLY A 7 17.77 14.40 12.05
N GLY A 8 18.90 13.82 12.45
CA GLY A 8 19.96 13.42 11.55
C GLY A 8 20.88 14.59 11.17
N GLY A 9 22.15 14.29 10.93
CA GLY A 9 23.13 15.27 10.45
C GLY A 9 23.00 15.55 8.95
N PRO A 10 23.73 16.57 8.44
CA PRO A 10 23.84 16.83 7.02
C PRO A 10 24.38 15.60 6.27
N ILE A 11 23.91 15.40 5.05
CA ILE A 11 24.42 14.37 4.15
C ILE A 11 25.71 14.90 3.51
N GLU A 12 26.82 14.23 3.77
CA GLU A 12 28.16 14.61 3.28
C GLU A 12 28.60 13.79 2.05
N SER A 13 28.06 12.58 1.88
CA SER A 13 28.37 11.71 0.73
C SER A 13 27.18 10.86 0.31
N LEU A 14 27.19 10.39 -0.95
CA LEU A 14 26.18 9.46 -1.47
C LEU A 14 26.19 8.10 -0.74
N ASP A 15 27.35 7.69 -0.24
CA ASP A 15 27.48 6.42 0.49
C ASP A 15 26.60 6.39 1.75
N GLN A 16 26.35 7.55 2.36
CA GLN A 16 25.45 7.62 3.52
C GLN A 16 23.98 7.28 3.15
N LEU A 17 23.59 7.47 1.91
CA LEU A 17 22.25 7.13 1.43
C LEU A 17 22.09 5.61 1.23
N ALA A 18 23.13 4.95 0.69
CA ALA A 18 23.17 3.50 0.62
C ALA A 18 23.28 2.88 2.03
N ALA A 19 24.10 3.45 2.91
CA ALA A 19 24.22 3.03 4.30
C ALA A 19 22.91 3.20 5.09
N TYR A 20 22.07 4.17 4.73
CA TYR A 20 20.72 4.31 5.30
C TYR A 20 19.84 3.09 4.99
N MET A 21 19.93 2.52 3.79
CA MET A 21 19.23 1.29 3.44
C MET A 21 19.89 0.07 4.10
N GLU A 22 21.22 -0.01 4.10
CA GLU A 22 21.99 -1.07 4.74
C GLU A 22 21.66 -1.18 6.24
N ALA A 23 21.42 -0.06 6.91
CA ALA A 23 20.96 -0.03 8.30
C ALA A 23 19.59 -0.71 8.53
N GLY A 24 18.88 -1.05 7.47
CA GLY A 24 17.69 -1.91 7.50
C GLY A 24 17.99 -3.40 7.59
N CYS A 25 19.23 -3.84 7.30
CA CYS A 25 19.64 -5.23 7.41
C CYS A 25 19.52 -5.74 8.85
N LYS A 26 18.80 -6.83 9.05
CA LYS A 26 18.57 -7.44 10.35
C LYS A 26 18.80 -8.93 10.30
N PRO A 27 19.36 -9.56 11.35
CA PRO A 27 19.39 -11.00 11.45
C PRO A 27 17.94 -11.55 11.50
N LYS A 28 17.77 -12.77 10.99
CA LYS A 28 16.42 -13.37 10.76
C LYS A 28 15.53 -13.44 12.02
N ASP A 29 16.12 -13.62 13.20
CA ASP A 29 15.44 -13.64 14.49
C ASP A 29 14.85 -12.27 14.91
N ARG A 30 15.32 -11.21 14.28
CA ARG A 30 14.83 -9.84 14.46
C ARG A 30 13.87 -9.37 13.36
N TRP A 31 13.59 -10.19 12.36
CA TRP A 31 12.63 -9.83 11.33
C TRP A 31 11.24 -9.64 11.90
N ARG A 32 10.53 -8.65 11.38
CA ARG A 32 9.17 -8.29 11.78
C ARG A 32 8.28 -8.20 10.55
N ILE A 33 7.00 -8.23 10.80
CA ILE A 33 5.92 -8.13 9.83
C ILE A 33 5.12 -6.90 10.20
N GLY A 34 5.06 -5.90 9.32
CA GLY A 34 4.14 -4.77 9.46
C GLY A 34 3.04 -4.88 8.40
N ALA A 35 1.79 -4.72 8.79
CA ALA A 35 0.69 -4.68 7.84
C ALA A 35 0.04 -3.30 7.84
N GLU A 36 -0.32 -2.81 6.65
CA GLU A 36 -1.08 -1.58 6.49
C GLU A 36 -2.37 -1.90 5.74
N HIS A 37 -3.49 -1.34 6.18
CA HIS A 37 -4.74 -1.47 5.44
C HIS A 37 -5.58 -0.21 5.52
N GLU A 38 -6.07 0.20 4.39
CA GLU A 38 -6.92 1.36 4.20
C GLU A 38 -8.39 0.93 4.05
N LYS A 39 -9.32 1.80 4.43
CA LYS A 39 -10.75 1.57 4.27
C LYS A 39 -11.50 2.89 4.09
N PHE A 40 -12.56 2.87 3.27
CA PHE A 40 -13.41 4.02 3.08
C PHE A 40 -14.52 4.06 4.14
N GLY A 41 -14.58 5.16 4.91
CA GLY A 41 -15.71 5.43 5.80
C GLY A 41 -16.92 6.00 5.04
N TRP A 42 -18.15 5.63 5.46
CA TRP A 42 -19.37 6.08 4.84
C TRP A 42 -20.52 6.19 5.84
N LEU A 43 -21.48 7.09 5.57
CA LEU A 43 -22.68 7.30 6.38
C LEU A 43 -23.79 6.35 5.93
N THR A 44 -24.32 5.54 6.87
CA THR A 44 -25.24 4.42 6.55
C THR A 44 -26.59 4.85 5.99
N ASP A 45 -27.06 6.05 6.31
CA ASP A 45 -28.34 6.60 5.84
C ASP A 45 -28.26 7.23 4.44
N THR A 46 -27.12 7.83 4.10
CA THR A 46 -26.94 8.58 2.85
C THR A 46 -25.97 7.95 1.86
N ARG A 47 -25.12 7.03 2.34
CA ARG A 47 -24.03 6.41 1.58
C ARG A 47 -22.98 7.40 1.04
N VAL A 48 -22.89 8.60 1.61
CA VAL A 48 -21.84 9.55 1.27
C VAL A 48 -20.55 9.23 2.01
N PRO A 49 -19.38 9.62 1.48
CA PRO A 49 -18.10 9.42 2.16
C PRO A 49 -18.06 10.17 3.50
N LEU A 50 -17.37 9.56 4.48
CA LEU A 50 -17.23 10.10 5.83
C LEU A 50 -16.41 11.39 5.82
N PRO A 51 -16.95 12.53 6.29
CA PRO A 51 -16.20 13.79 6.34
C PRO A 51 -15.13 13.79 7.45
N TYR A 52 -14.16 14.71 7.35
CA TYR A 52 -13.18 14.89 8.43
C TYR A 52 -13.79 15.49 9.70
N ALA A 53 -14.65 16.49 9.60
CA ALA A 53 -15.20 17.23 10.75
C ALA A 53 -16.74 17.10 10.82
N GLY A 54 -17.29 17.35 12.02
CA GLY A 54 -18.71 17.23 12.35
C GLY A 54 -18.99 16.12 13.35
N ASP A 55 -20.25 15.93 13.72
CA ASP A 55 -20.67 14.96 14.74
C ASP A 55 -20.47 13.50 14.28
N ARG A 56 -20.64 13.26 13.00
CA ARG A 56 -20.44 11.95 12.34
C ARG A 56 -19.25 12.08 11.38
N SER A 57 -18.05 11.98 11.94
CA SER A 57 -16.82 12.33 11.22
C SER A 57 -15.61 11.54 11.69
N ILE A 58 -14.52 11.61 10.92
CA ILE A 58 -13.23 11.03 11.28
C ILE A 58 -12.71 11.64 12.59
N SER A 59 -12.79 12.95 12.79
CA SER A 59 -12.33 13.62 14.01
C SER A 59 -13.12 13.20 15.24
N ALA A 60 -14.43 12.97 15.12
CA ALA A 60 -15.26 12.42 16.21
C ALA A 60 -14.87 10.98 16.55
N ILE A 61 -14.59 10.13 15.55
CA ILE A 61 -14.07 8.77 15.74
C ILE A 61 -12.71 8.83 16.44
N PHE A 62 -11.79 9.70 16.01
CA PHE A 62 -10.48 9.86 16.65
C PHE A 62 -10.61 10.25 18.11
N SER A 63 -11.49 11.20 18.43
CA SER A 63 -11.74 11.62 19.82
C SER A 63 -12.27 10.49 20.68
N ALA A 64 -13.17 9.67 20.13
CA ALA A 64 -13.74 8.51 20.83
C ALA A 64 -12.71 7.37 21.02
N LEU A 65 -11.86 7.11 20.03
CA LEU A 65 -10.75 6.15 20.13
C LEU A 65 -9.75 6.56 21.23
N GLN A 66 -9.41 7.85 21.33
CA GLN A 66 -8.58 8.38 22.40
C GLN A 66 -9.22 8.14 23.77
N ALA A 67 -10.48 8.56 23.93
CA ALA A 67 -11.17 8.52 25.20
C ALA A 67 -11.44 7.10 25.71
N ARG A 68 -11.75 6.15 24.79
CA ARG A 68 -12.20 4.82 25.15
C ARG A 68 -11.10 3.76 25.14
N PHE A 69 -10.13 3.89 24.22
CA PHE A 69 -9.11 2.86 23.97
C PHE A 69 -7.67 3.35 24.17
N GLY A 70 -7.47 4.59 24.63
CA GLY A 70 -6.16 5.09 24.99
C GLY A 70 -5.22 5.37 23.80
N TRP A 71 -5.76 5.62 22.63
CA TRP A 71 -4.97 6.11 21.50
C TRP A 71 -4.45 7.53 21.75
N HIS A 72 -3.22 7.81 21.36
CA HIS A 72 -2.58 9.13 21.52
C HIS A 72 -2.68 9.93 20.22
N PRO A 73 -3.09 11.19 20.26
CA PRO A 73 -3.26 11.99 19.05
C PRO A 73 -1.91 12.39 18.43
N VAL A 74 -1.88 12.40 17.10
CA VAL A 74 -0.81 12.98 16.28
C VAL A 74 -1.37 14.23 15.61
N HIS A 75 -0.72 15.37 15.85
CA HIS A 75 -1.18 16.67 15.39
C HIS A 75 -0.38 17.23 14.23
N GLU A 76 -1.06 17.98 13.36
CA GLU A 76 -0.47 18.96 12.45
C GLU A 76 -1.23 20.30 12.67
N GLY A 77 -0.59 21.27 13.30
CA GLY A 77 -1.27 22.46 13.80
C GLY A 77 -2.35 22.09 14.81
N GLU A 78 -3.56 22.57 14.59
CA GLU A 78 -4.73 22.29 15.45
C GLU A 78 -5.45 20.97 15.08
N ASN A 79 -5.11 20.36 13.94
CA ASN A 79 -5.80 19.17 13.46
C ASN A 79 -5.17 17.89 14.01
N VAL A 80 -6.01 16.94 14.47
CA VAL A 80 -5.59 15.58 14.73
C VAL A 80 -5.55 14.82 13.42
N ILE A 81 -4.36 14.52 12.92
CA ILE A 81 -4.14 13.88 11.61
C ILE A 81 -3.89 12.38 11.69
N GLY A 82 -3.84 11.83 12.89
CA GLY A 82 -3.64 10.43 13.17
C GLY A 82 -3.63 10.12 14.65
N LEU A 83 -3.53 8.85 14.96
CA LEU A 83 -3.41 8.33 16.32
C LEU A 83 -2.25 7.36 16.41
N SER A 84 -1.65 7.18 17.59
CA SER A 84 -0.60 6.19 17.84
C SER A 84 -0.84 5.41 19.12
N ARG A 85 -0.52 4.10 19.12
CA ARG A 85 -0.58 3.23 20.31
C ARG A 85 0.28 2.00 20.07
N ASP A 86 1.12 1.64 21.02
CA ASP A 86 1.90 0.38 21.07
C ASP A 86 2.68 0.03 19.78
N GLY A 87 3.20 1.04 19.11
CA GLY A 87 3.92 0.88 17.85
C GLY A 87 3.05 0.86 16.58
N ALA A 88 1.73 0.78 16.75
CA ALA A 88 0.76 0.95 15.66
C ALA A 88 0.32 2.41 15.51
N ASN A 89 -0.17 2.74 14.33
CA ASN A 89 -0.67 4.08 14.03
C ASN A 89 -1.96 3.99 13.21
N ILE A 90 -2.91 4.87 13.50
CA ILE A 90 -4.03 5.14 12.61
C ILE A 90 -3.73 6.45 11.90
N SER A 91 -3.77 6.46 10.58
CA SER A 91 -3.54 7.65 9.78
C SER A 91 -4.65 7.88 8.76
N LEU A 92 -4.59 9.03 8.10
CA LEU A 92 -5.54 9.41 7.07
C LEU A 92 -4.79 9.59 5.77
N GLU A 93 -5.32 9.00 4.72
CA GLU A 93 -4.92 9.28 3.35
C GLU A 93 -5.75 10.43 2.76
N PRO A 94 -5.35 11.06 1.64
CA PRO A 94 -5.92 12.33 1.18
C PRO A 94 -7.43 12.40 1.08
N GLY A 95 -8.08 11.32 0.67
CA GLY A 95 -9.54 11.20 0.50
C GLY A 95 -10.27 10.64 1.73
N GLY A 96 -9.65 10.66 2.90
CA GLY A 96 -10.26 10.13 4.12
C GLY A 96 -10.20 8.62 4.25
N GLN A 97 -9.37 7.95 3.43
CA GLN A 97 -9.09 6.53 3.64
C GLN A 97 -8.48 6.39 5.05
N PHE A 98 -9.19 5.62 5.88
CA PHE A 98 -8.84 5.39 7.27
C PHE A 98 -7.87 4.22 7.34
N GLU A 99 -6.60 4.51 7.60
CA GLU A 99 -5.51 3.55 7.54
C GLU A 99 -5.09 3.09 8.93
N LEU A 100 -4.94 1.77 9.13
CA LEU A 100 -4.09 1.23 10.18
C LEU A 100 -2.73 0.90 9.57
N SER A 101 -1.67 1.52 10.09
CA SER A 101 -0.30 1.04 9.95
C SER A 101 0.05 0.26 11.21
N GLY A 102 0.01 -1.07 11.12
CA GLY A 102 0.16 -1.99 12.26
C GLY A 102 1.54 -1.96 12.90
N ALA A 103 1.63 -2.47 14.10
CA ALA A 103 2.89 -2.63 14.82
C ALA A 103 3.83 -3.63 14.10
N PRO A 104 5.16 -3.54 14.30
CA PRO A 104 6.10 -4.53 13.78
C PRO A 104 6.01 -5.82 14.61
N LEU A 105 5.23 -6.79 14.14
CA LEU A 105 4.88 -8.04 14.80
C LEU A 105 5.77 -9.21 14.33
N THR A 106 5.71 -10.34 15.03
CA THR A 106 6.58 -11.50 14.78
C THR A 106 5.92 -12.54 13.86
N THR A 107 4.59 -12.68 13.97
CA THR A 107 3.81 -13.67 13.24
C THR A 107 2.64 -13.04 12.51
N THR A 108 2.19 -13.68 11.45
CA THR A 108 0.99 -13.24 10.72
C THR A 108 -0.28 -13.47 11.56
N LEU A 109 -0.25 -14.39 12.53
CA LEU A 109 -1.34 -14.59 13.48
C LEU A 109 -1.52 -13.38 14.40
N GLU A 110 -0.41 -12.78 14.89
CA GLU A 110 -0.44 -11.54 15.65
C GLU A 110 -0.98 -10.39 14.79
N VAL A 111 -0.57 -10.30 13.50
CA VAL A 111 -1.13 -9.33 12.55
C VAL A 111 -2.65 -9.50 12.39
N GLY A 112 -3.12 -10.73 12.26
CA GLY A 112 -4.56 -11.03 12.20
C GLY A 112 -5.32 -10.65 13.48
N ALA A 113 -4.70 -10.83 14.65
CA ALA A 113 -5.26 -10.43 15.94
C ALA A 113 -5.32 -8.90 16.10
N GLU A 114 -4.26 -8.18 15.68
CA GLU A 114 -4.24 -6.72 15.65
C GLU A 114 -5.33 -6.15 14.73
N LEU A 115 -5.45 -6.71 13.51
CA LEU A 115 -6.52 -6.36 12.57
C LEU A 115 -7.91 -6.52 13.21
N GLN A 116 -8.16 -7.67 13.85
CA GLN A 116 -9.44 -7.94 14.51
C GLN A 116 -9.73 -6.93 15.62
N SER A 117 -8.75 -6.71 16.52
CA SER A 117 -8.88 -5.74 17.62
C SER A 117 -9.18 -4.32 17.09
N HIS A 118 -8.45 -3.89 16.05
CA HIS A 118 -8.68 -2.58 15.45
C HIS A 118 -10.08 -2.44 14.84
N LEU A 119 -10.54 -3.44 14.09
CA LEU A 119 -11.87 -3.41 13.48
C LEU A 119 -12.97 -3.42 14.56
N ASP A 120 -12.80 -4.17 15.66
CA ASP A 120 -13.75 -4.23 16.76
C ASP A 120 -13.81 -2.88 17.52
N GLU A 121 -12.66 -2.23 17.76
CA GLU A 121 -12.61 -0.90 18.37
C GLU A 121 -13.32 0.16 17.50
N VAL A 122 -13.03 0.15 16.20
CA VAL A 122 -13.63 1.08 15.24
C VAL A 122 -15.14 0.87 15.15
N ARG A 123 -15.63 -0.37 15.04
CA ARG A 123 -17.06 -0.68 15.01
C ARG A 123 -17.80 -0.24 16.27
N GLN A 124 -17.24 -0.48 17.46
CA GLN A 124 -17.85 -0.07 18.73
C GLN A 124 -18.09 1.44 18.82
N ILE A 125 -17.34 2.23 18.05
CA ILE A 125 -17.49 3.70 17.98
C ILE A 125 -18.34 4.11 16.79
N ALA A 126 -18.07 3.56 15.62
CA ALA A 126 -18.65 3.99 14.35
C ALA A 126 -20.13 3.55 14.19
N ASP A 127 -20.47 2.31 14.56
CA ASP A 127 -21.84 1.79 14.38
C ASP A 127 -22.91 2.63 15.10
N PRO A 128 -22.73 3.02 16.39
CA PRO A 128 -23.68 3.92 17.06
C PRO A 128 -23.80 5.31 16.42
N MET A 129 -22.77 5.74 15.68
CA MET A 129 -22.78 7.01 14.94
C MET A 129 -23.45 6.87 13.57
N GLY A 130 -23.90 5.67 13.17
CA GLY A 130 -24.37 5.41 11.81
C GLY A 130 -23.27 5.54 10.76
N VAL A 131 -22.06 5.15 11.10
CA VAL A 131 -20.87 5.13 10.24
C VAL A 131 -20.40 3.70 10.09
N ARG A 132 -20.01 3.32 8.88
CA ARG A 132 -19.33 2.05 8.57
C ARG A 132 -18.12 2.26 7.69
N PHE A 133 -17.29 1.24 7.62
CA PHE A 133 -16.10 1.22 6.78
C PHE A 133 -16.17 0.06 5.80
N MET A 134 -15.76 0.28 4.56
CA MET A 134 -15.71 -0.77 3.54
C MET A 134 -14.27 -1.06 3.11
N GLY A 135 -13.95 -2.34 2.96
CA GLY A 135 -12.71 -2.86 2.40
C GLY A 135 -12.86 -3.15 0.92
N ILE A 136 -12.42 -2.22 0.09
CA ILE A 136 -12.52 -2.27 -1.37
C ILE A 136 -11.38 -1.46 -1.99
N GLY A 137 -10.94 -1.81 -3.21
CA GLY A 137 -9.81 -1.12 -3.85
C GLY A 137 -10.12 0.29 -4.37
N ALA A 138 -11.39 0.58 -4.69
CA ALA A 138 -11.84 1.90 -5.13
C ALA A 138 -13.31 2.12 -4.75
N PRO A 139 -13.76 3.36 -4.44
CA PRO A 139 -15.15 3.61 -4.06
C PRO A 139 -16.09 3.34 -5.24
N PRO A 140 -17.20 2.63 -5.01
CA PRO A 140 -18.02 2.13 -6.11
C PRO A 140 -18.88 3.21 -6.79
N GLU A 141 -19.33 4.21 -6.05
CA GLU A 141 -20.30 5.22 -6.55
C GLU A 141 -19.78 6.66 -6.52
N TRP A 142 -18.88 7.00 -5.58
CA TRP A 142 -18.47 8.39 -5.34
C TRP A 142 -17.64 8.96 -6.48
N THR A 143 -17.98 10.16 -6.91
CA THR A 143 -17.18 10.95 -7.84
C THR A 143 -15.99 11.60 -7.12
N HIS A 144 -15.04 12.14 -7.86
CA HIS A 144 -13.88 12.83 -7.28
C HIS A 144 -14.31 14.00 -6.38
N ASP A 145 -15.28 14.78 -6.80
CA ASP A 145 -15.76 15.97 -6.10
C ASP A 145 -16.52 15.65 -4.80
N GLN A 146 -17.00 14.42 -4.66
CA GLN A 146 -17.64 13.96 -3.43
C GLN A 146 -16.64 13.50 -2.37
N MET A 147 -15.39 13.25 -2.74
CA MET A 147 -14.39 12.79 -1.79
C MET A 147 -14.00 13.91 -0.81
N PRO A 148 -13.91 13.61 0.48
CA PRO A 148 -13.43 14.58 1.46
C PRO A 148 -11.95 14.86 1.26
N VAL A 149 -11.48 15.99 1.77
CA VAL A 149 -10.06 16.38 1.76
C VAL A 149 -9.55 16.42 3.19
N MET A 150 -8.50 15.66 3.47
CA MET A 150 -7.92 15.60 4.81
C MET A 150 -6.98 16.77 5.08
N PRO A 151 -6.94 17.32 6.32
CA PRO A 151 -6.18 18.53 6.67
C PRO A 151 -4.70 18.24 6.94
N LYS A 152 -3.99 17.68 5.94
CA LYS A 152 -2.53 17.50 5.98
C LYS A 152 -1.86 18.38 4.94
N GLY A 153 -0.91 19.20 5.34
CA GLY A 153 -0.25 20.21 4.49
C GLY A 153 0.46 19.60 3.27
N ARG A 154 1.08 18.41 3.43
CA ARG A 154 1.71 17.70 2.31
C ARG A 154 0.74 17.32 1.20
N TYR A 155 -0.53 17.05 1.52
CA TYR A 155 -1.50 16.60 0.53
C TYR A 155 -1.88 17.70 -0.47
N ARG A 156 -1.87 18.97 -0.04
CA ARG A 156 -2.08 20.09 -0.95
C ARG A 156 -0.99 20.15 -2.03
N LEU A 157 0.28 20.07 -1.63
CA LEU A 157 1.41 20.06 -2.58
C LEU A 157 1.36 18.85 -3.51
N MET A 158 1.08 17.66 -2.95
CA MET A 158 0.97 16.44 -3.75
C MET A 158 -0.21 16.50 -4.74
N THR A 159 -1.37 17.05 -4.34
CA THR A 159 -2.53 17.22 -5.22
C THR A 159 -2.20 18.15 -6.39
N ASP A 160 -1.53 19.27 -6.12
CA ASP A 160 -1.11 20.21 -7.15
C ASP A 160 -0.15 19.56 -8.16
N TYR A 161 0.80 18.76 -7.70
CA TYR A 161 1.71 18.02 -8.57
C TYR A 161 1.00 16.91 -9.35
N MET A 162 0.28 16.04 -8.65
CA MET A 162 -0.41 14.88 -9.24
C MET A 162 -1.55 15.28 -10.19
N GLY A 163 -2.08 16.50 -10.07
CA GLY A 163 -3.02 17.07 -11.04
C GLY A 163 -2.39 17.45 -12.38
N ARG A 164 -1.05 17.55 -12.45
CA ARG A 164 -0.31 17.98 -13.66
C ARG A 164 0.46 16.84 -14.32
N VAL A 165 0.78 15.79 -13.57
CA VAL A 165 1.64 14.68 -14.02
C VAL A 165 0.87 13.38 -14.02
N GLY A 166 0.88 12.67 -15.15
CA GLY A 166 0.02 11.50 -15.36
C GLY A 166 -1.44 11.88 -15.62
N THR A 167 -2.33 10.89 -15.69
CA THR A 167 -3.75 11.10 -16.01
C THR A 167 -4.69 10.78 -14.85
N HIS A 168 -4.23 10.08 -13.82
CA HIS A 168 -5.04 9.62 -12.69
C HIS A 168 -4.43 9.95 -11.32
N GLY A 169 -3.51 10.94 -11.23
CA GLY A 169 -2.80 11.25 -10.00
C GLY A 169 -3.73 11.59 -8.83
N THR A 170 -4.69 12.49 -9.03
CA THR A 170 -5.68 12.83 -8.01
C THR A 170 -6.65 11.66 -7.72
N GLN A 171 -6.98 10.85 -8.72
CA GLN A 171 -7.80 9.64 -8.50
C GLN A 171 -7.09 8.65 -7.57
N MET A 172 -5.77 8.47 -7.76
CA MET A 172 -4.97 7.62 -6.88
C MET A 172 -5.00 8.13 -5.44
N MET A 173 -4.76 9.43 -5.24
CA MET A 173 -4.71 10.03 -3.90
C MET A 173 -6.03 9.92 -3.15
N TYR A 174 -7.15 10.17 -3.82
CA TYR A 174 -8.45 10.32 -3.16
C TYR A 174 -9.33 9.08 -3.25
N ARG A 175 -9.13 8.19 -4.23
CA ARG A 175 -10.09 7.15 -4.59
C ARG A 175 -9.49 5.76 -4.72
N THR A 176 -8.39 5.47 -4.01
CA THR A 176 -7.85 4.11 -3.93
C THR A 176 -7.62 3.70 -2.48
N CYS A 177 -7.90 2.44 -2.17
CA CYS A 177 -7.53 1.77 -0.93
C CYS A 177 -6.75 0.49 -1.21
N THR A 178 -5.76 0.22 -0.37
CA THR A 178 -4.86 -0.91 -0.48
C THR A 178 -4.76 -1.67 0.84
N VAL A 179 -4.29 -2.90 0.76
CA VAL A 179 -3.61 -3.60 1.84
C VAL A 179 -2.15 -3.77 1.44
N GLN A 180 -1.23 -3.53 2.38
CA GLN A 180 0.22 -3.56 2.18
C GLN A 180 0.87 -4.39 3.28
N VAL A 181 2.06 -4.92 2.99
CA VAL A 181 2.88 -5.60 4.00
C VAL A 181 4.32 -5.15 3.89
N ASN A 182 4.93 -4.91 5.04
CA ASN A 182 6.32 -4.50 5.22
C ASN A 182 7.12 -5.68 5.75
N LEU A 183 8.15 -6.11 5.02
CA LEU A 183 9.00 -7.24 5.39
C LEU A 183 10.47 -6.85 5.40
N ASP A 184 11.19 -7.35 6.40
CA ASP A 184 12.61 -7.12 6.61
C ASP A 184 13.49 -7.93 5.66
N TYR A 185 14.72 -7.47 5.49
CA TYR A 185 15.79 -8.17 4.77
C TYR A 185 17.07 -8.28 5.64
N GLY A 186 17.90 -9.29 5.34
CA GLY A 186 19.07 -9.61 6.13
C GLY A 186 20.40 -9.09 5.56
N SER A 187 20.43 -8.80 4.26
CA SER A 187 21.61 -8.32 3.55
C SER A 187 21.20 -7.64 2.25
N GLU A 188 22.13 -6.98 1.56
CA GLU A 188 21.88 -6.43 0.22
C GLU A 188 21.50 -7.51 -0.79
N ALA A 189 22.13 -8.68 -0.75
CA ALA A 189 21.78 -9.80 -1.64
C ALA A 189 20.36 -10.32 -1.36
N ASP A 190 19.97 -10.46 -0.11
CA ASP A 190 18.61 -10.83 0.30
C ASP A 190 17.59 -9.76 -0.10
N PHE A 191 17.93 -8.48 0.08
CA PHE A 191 17.13 -7.36 -0.40
C PHE A 191 16.88 -7.43 -1.90
N VAL A 192 17.91 -7.65 -2.71
CA VAL A 192 17.80 -7.72 -4.17
C VAL A 192 16.89 -8.88 -4.59
N GLN A 193 17.08 -10.06 -4.01
CA GLN A 193 16.25 -11.22 -4.32
C GLN A 193 14.80 -10.99 -3.94
N LYS A 194 14.54 -10.51 -2.73
CA LYS A 194 13.19 -10.19 -2.23
C LYS A 194 12.51 -9.12 -3.08
N LEU A 195 13.22 -8.04 -3.43
CA LEU A 195 12.66 -6.97 -4.26
C LEU A 195 12.27 -7.48 -5.65
N ARG A 196 13.11 -8.32 -6.28
CA ARG A 196 12.82 -8.94 -7.58
C ARG A 196 11.60 -9.82 -7.52
N VAL A 197 11.52 -10.71 -6.54
CA VAL A 197 10.35 -11.58 -6.32
C VAL A 197 9.10 -10.75 -6.03
N ALA A 198 9.21 -9.73 -5.15
CA ALA A 198 8.13 -8.82 -4.85
C ALA A 198 7.57 -8.14 -6.10
N LEU A 199 8.43 -7.54 -6.92
CA LEU A 199 8.03 -6.88 -8.17
C LEU A 199 7.42 -7.87 -9.18
N ALA A 200 8.08 -9.01 -9.43
CA ALA A 200 7.63 -9.97 -10.44
C ALA A 200 6.29 -10.64 -10.09
N LEU A 201 5.98 -10.80 -8.80
CA LEU A 201 4.72 -11.38 -8.32
C LEU A 201 3.63 -10.34 -7.99
N GLN A 202 3.86 -9.04 -8.18
CA GLN A 202 2.79 -8.04 -8.01
C GLN A 202 1.57 -8.29 -8.91
N PRO A 203 1.71 -8.72 -10.18
CA PRO A 203 0.55 -9.10 -10.98
C PRO A 203 -0.29 -10.22 -10.34
N VAL A 204 0.36 -11.18 -9.67
CA VAL A 204 -0.33 -12.25 -8.93
C VAL A 204 -1.07 -11.68 -7.72
N ALA A 205 -0.43 -10.83 -6.92
CA ALA A 205 -1.09 -10.17 -5.80
C ALA A 205 -2.27 -9.29 -6.27
N THR A 206 -2.08 -8.48 -7.33
CA THR A 206 -3.17 -7.71 -7.93
C THR A 206 -4.33 -8.60 -8.35
N ALA A 207 -4.06 -9.74 -8.98
CA ALA A 207 -5.10 -10.66 -9.45
C ALA A 207 -5.86 -11.32 -8.28
N LEU A 208 -5.15 -11.84 -7.28
CA LEU A 208 -5.74 -12.53 -6.13
C LEU A 208 -6.61 -11.60 -5.26
N PHE A 209 -6.20 -10.34 -5.13
CA PHE A 209 -6.83 -9.36 -4.24
C PHE A 209 -7.74 -8.36 -4.99
N ALA A 210 -8.04 -8.58 -6.27
CA ALA A 210 -8.88 -7.70 -7.06
C ALA A 210 -10.28 -7.54 -6.44
N SER A 211 -10.65 -6.31 -6.10
CA SER A 211 -11.89 -5.97 -5.39
C SER A 211 -12.49 -4.63 -5.81
N SER A 212 -12.12 -4.07 -6.99
CA SER A 212 -12.60 -2.76 -7.42
C SER A 212 -13.22 -2.77 -8.83
N PRO A 213 -14.29 -3.57 -9.07
CA PRO A 213 -14.88 -3.70 -10.40
C PRO A 213 -15.87 -2.59 -10.74
N PHE A 214 -16.17 -1.68 -9.81
CA PHE A 214 -17.15 -0.58 -9.98
C PHE A 214 -16.47 0.77 -9.85
N PHE A 215 -17.03 1.76 -10.57
CA PHE A 215 -16.54 3.13 -10.54
C PHE A 215 -17.66 4.07 -10.99
N GLU A 216 -17.98 5.08 -10.18
CA GLU A 216 -19.02 6.06 -10.46
C GLU A 216 -20.37 5.43 -10.82
N GLY A 217 -20.80 4.46 -10.01
CA GLY A 217 -22.12 3.84 -10.10
C GLY A 217 -22.28 2.73 -11.13
N LYS A 218 -21.20 2.30 -11.81
CA LYS A 218 -21.27 1.27 -12.86
C LYS A 218 -20.06 0.35 -12.88
N SER A 219 -20.19 -0.80 -13.55
CA SER A 219 -19.04 -1.65 -13.86
C SER A 219 -18.04 -0.90 -14.75
N ASN A 220 -16.75 -0.99 -14.40
CA ASN A 220 -15.68 -0.25 -15.05
C ASN A 220 -14.85 -1.09 -16.06
N GLY A 221 -15.22 -2.37 -16.24
CA GLY A 221 -14.51 -3.28 -17.16
C GLY A 221 -13.21 -3.89 -16.61
N HIS A 222 -12.85 -3.62 -15.36
CA HIS A 222 -11.68 -4.17 -14.68
C HIS A 222 -12.11 -4.96 -13.44
N ARG A 223 -11.23 -5.83 -12.94
CA ARG A 223 -11.35 -6.47 -11.62
C ARG A 223 -10.64 -5.65 -10.54
N SER A 224 -9.51 -5.02 -10.91
CA SER A 224 -8.83 -4.02 -10.08
C SER A 224 -8.75 -2.67 -10.82
N TRP A 225 -9.72 -1.80 -10.55
CA TRP A 225 -9.68 -0.41 -11.03
C TRP A 225 -8.57 0.38 -10.35
N ARG A 226 -8.28 0.07 -9.10
CA ARG A 226 -7.13 0.63 -8.38
C ARG A 226 -5.84 0.41 -9.18
N SER A 227 -5.55 -0.82 -9.60
CA SER A 227 -4.35 -1.11 -10.41
C SER A 227 -4.36 -0.34 -11.74
N ARG A 228 -5.54 -0.17 -12.37
CA ARG A 228 -5.66 0.65 -13.59
C ARG A 228 -5.29 2.10 -13.34
N ILE A 229 -5.72 2.69 -12.22
CA ILE A 229 -5.36 4.04 -11.79
C ILE A 229 -3.84 4.15 -11.60
N TRP A 230 -3.25 3.24 -10.82
CA TRP A 230 -1.82 3.25 -10.48
C TRP A 230 -0.89 3.12 -11.71
N ARG A 231 -1.35 2.53 -12.79
CA ARG A 231 -0.61 2.42 -14.06
C ARG A 231 -0.58 3.71 -14.91
N SER A 232 -1.25 4.76 -14.46
CA SER A 232 -1.37 6.03 -15.21
C SER A 232 -0.81 7.22 -14.45
N LEU A 233 0.11 6.98 -13.53
CA LEU A 233 0.73 7.99 -12.68
C LEU A 233 2.07 8.50 -13.25
N ASP A 234 2.81 9.25 -12.43
CA ASP A 234 4.16 9.71 -12.71
C ASP A 234 5.15 8.53 -12.83
N ALA A 235 5.59 8.24 -14.04
CA ALA A 235 6.50 7.14 -14.32
C ALA A 235 7.90 7.30 -13.68
N SER A 236 8.28 8.52 -13.28
CA SER A 236 9.57 8.76 -12.62
C SER A 236 9.64 8.17 -11.20
N ARG A 237 8.48 7.91 -10.58
CA ARG A 237 8.39 7.47 -9.19
C ARG A 237 7.50 6.26 -8.93
N THR A 238 6.89 5.67 -9.97
CA THR A 238 5.95 4.55 -9.87
C THR A 238 6.35 3.41 -10.79
N GLY A 239 5.65 2.28 -10.71
CA GLY A 239 5.77 1.18 -11.66
C GLY A 239 6.56 -0.02 -11.16
N MET A 240 7.00 -0.87 -12.10
CA MET A 240 7.58 -2.20 -11.86
C MET A 240 9.11 -2.20 -11.73
N LEU A 241 9.75 -1.04 -11.83
CA LEU A 241 11.21 -0.86 -11.71
C LEU A 241 12.03 -1.87 -12.56
N PRO A 242 12.05 -1.75 -13.89
CA PRO A 242 12.78 -2.71 -14.74
C PRO A 242 14.25 -2.88 -14.34
N PHE A 243 14.93 -1.82 -13.92
CA PHE A 243 16.33 -1.83 -13.49
C PHE A 243 16.60 -2.74 -12.27
N ALA A 244 15.57 -3.06 -11.47
CA ALA A 244 15.71 -3.98 -10.34
C ALA A 244 16.16 -5.39 -10.76
N PHE A 245 15.98 -5.74 -12.04
CA PHE A 245 16.36 -7.03 -12.61
C PHE A 245 17.74 -7.00 -13.29
N ASP A 246 18.39 -5.84 -13.37
CA ASP A 246 19.71 -5.70 -13.95
C ASP A 246 20.80 -6.33 -13.04
N PRO A 247 21.92 -6.79 -13.63
CA PRO A 247 23.01 -7.42 -12.86
C PRO A 247 23.62 -6.52 -11.78
N GLY A 248 23.61 -5.19 -11.98
CA GLY A 248 24.16 -4.19 -11.04
C GLY A 248 23.18 -3.73 -9.96
N MET A 249 22.04 -4.40 -9.78
CA MET A 249 21.07 -4.02 -8.76
C MET A 249 21.64 -4.20 -7.34
N GLY A 250 21.47 -3.18 -6.53
CA GLY A 250 21.85 -3.11 -5.11
C GLY A 250 21.26 -1.86 -4.46
N PHE A 251 21.69 -1.57 -3.23
CA PHE A 251 21.22 -0.38 -2.52
C PHE A 251 21.54 0.90 -3.28
N GLN A 252 22.74 1.00 -3.86
CA GLN A 252 23.15 2.19 -4.60
C GLN A 252 22.28 2.42 -5.85
N ALA A 253 21.96 1.38 -6.61
CA ALA A 253 21.10 1.50 -7.80
C ALA A 253 19.69 1.96 -7.43
N TYR A 254 19.14 1.49 -6.31
CA TYR A 254 17.85 1.96 -5.80
C TYR A 254 17.92 3.41 -5.33
N VAL A 255 18.96 3.78 -4.61
CA VAL A 255 19.22 5.16 -4.17
C VAL A 255 19.31 6.10 -5.37
N ASP A 256 20.05 5.73 -6.41
CA ASP A 256 20.20 6.55 -7.62
C ASP A 256 18.86 6.81 -8.30
N TRP A 257 17.99 5.80 -8.39
CA TRP A 257 16.63 5.98 -8.91
C TRP A 257 15.80 6.94 -8.05
N VAL A 258 15.84 6.80 -6.71
CA VAL A 258 15.12 7.70 -5.79
C VAL A 258 15.64 9.14 -5.89
N LEU A 259 16.96 9.34 -6.03
CA LEU A 259 17.57 10.66 -6.18
C LEU A 259 17.09 11.40 -7.45
N ASP A 260 16.74 10.65 -8.50
CA ASP A 260 16.26 11.20 -9.77
C ASP A 260 14.75 11.47 -9.76
N ALA A 261 14.01 10.99 -8.76
CA ALA A 261 12.61 11.34 -8.61
C ALA A 261 12.46 12.83 -8.24
N PRO A 262 11.62 13.60 -8.94
CA PRO A 262 11.39 15.01 -8.61
C PRO A 262 10.83 15.17 -7.18
N MET A 263 11.34 16.15 -6.44
CA MET A 263 10.90 16.40 -5.06
C MET A 263 9.46 16.91 -5.01
N TYR A 264 8.81 16.72 -3.86
CA TYR A 264 7.54 17.36 -3.52
C TYR A 264 7.75 18.52 -2.55
N PHE A 265 8.49 18.28 -1.48
CA PHE A 265 8.64 19.24 -0.38
C PHE A 265 9.95 19.01 0.38
N VAL A 266 10.28 19.99 1.21
CA VAL A 266 11.20 19.85 2.35
C VAL A 266 10.44 20.22 3.62
N TYR A 267 10.71 19.55 4.74
CA TYR A 267 10.07 19.86 6.02
C TYR A 267 11.04 20.64 6.91
N ARG A 268 10.64 21.85 7.33
CA ARG A 268 11.43 22.74 8.20
C ARG A 268 10.52 23.44 9.19
N GLU A 269 10.93 23.48 10.46
CA GLU A 269 10.25 24.24 11.53
C GLU A 269 8.73 24.00 11.58
N GLY A 270 8.30 22.74 11.43
CA GLY A 270 6.88 22.40 11.49
C GLY A 270 6.11 22.67 10.20
N ARG A 271 6.77 23.01 9.08
CA ARG A 271 6.12 23.39 7.81
C ARG A 271 6.68 22.63 6.63
N TYR A 272 5.79 22.33 5.69
CA TYR A 272 6.16 21.82 4.36
C TYR A 272 6.51 23.00 3.44
N LEU A 273 7.74 23.07 2.99
CA LEU A 273 8.22 24.01 1.98
C LEU A 273 8.04 23.40 0.60
N ASP A 274 7.50 24.18 -0.33
CA ASP A 274 7.27 23.74 -1.71
C ASP A 274 8.61 23.55 -2.44
N ALA A 275 8.88 22.32 -2.85
CA ALA A 275 10.02 21.93 -3.68
C ALA A 275 9.56 21.12 -4.92
N LEU A 276 8.30 21.33 -5.35
CA LEU A 276 7.69 20.58 -6.45
C LEU A 276 8.54 20.59 -7.72
N GLY A 277 8.91 19.41 -8.19
CA GLY A 277 9.70 19.23 -9.39
C GLY A 277 11.18 19.57 -9.27
N GLN A 278 11.67 20.00 -8.09
CA GLN A 278 13.08 20.29 -7.85
C GLN A 278 13.89 19.00 -7.66
N SER A 279 15.21 19.11 -7.81
CA SER A 279 16.13 17.97 -7.80
C SER A 279 16.74 17.73 -6.40
N PHE A 280 16.63 16.50 -5.89
CA PHE A 280 17.35 16.14 -4.66
C PHE A 280 18.87 16.14 -4.86
N ARG A 281 19.37 15.85 -6.08
CA ARG A 281 20.80 15.95 -6.40
C ARG A 281 21.31 17.38 -6.32
N ASP A 282 20.49 18.38 -6.64
CA ASP A 282 20.86 19.79 -6.47
C ASP A 282 20.77 20.21 -4.99
N PHE A 283 19.85 19.63 -4.23
CA PHE A 283 19.81 19.82 -2.79
C PHE A 283 21.11 19.34 -2.12
N LEU A 284 21.65 18.18 -2.51
CA LEU A 284 22.96 17.68 -2.04
C LEU A 284 24.12 18.66 -2.29
N LYS A 285 24.01 19.50 -3.35
CA LYS A 285 25.01 20.52 -3.68
C LYS A 285 24.76 21.86 -2.98
N GLY A 286 23.69 22.00 -2.20
CA GLY A 286 23.26 23.28 -1.63
C GLY A 286 22.63 24.24 -2.67
N GLN A 287 22.13 23.68 -3.77
CA GLN A 287 21.59 24.43 -4.91
C GLN A 287 20.06 24.28 -5.07
N LEU A 288 19.37 23.82 -4.00
CA LEU A 288 17.93 23.69 -4.05
C LEU A 288 17.28 25.09 -4.11
N PRO A 289 16.48 25.42 -5.13
CA PRO A 289 15.84 26.76 -5.24
C PRO A 289 14.97 27.10 -4.03
N ALA A 290 14.29 26.11 -3.41
CA ALA A 290 13.47 26.33 -2.21
C ALA A 290 14.30 26.65 -0.95
N LEU A 291 15.59 26.24 -0.91
CA LEU A 291 16.49 26.39 0.25
C LEU A 291 17.94 26.65 -0.23
N PRO A 292 18.23 27.82 -0.82
CA PRO A 292 19.56 28.13 -1.35
C PRO A 292 20.63 28.10 -0.26
N GLY A 293 21.73 27.37 -0.49
CA GLY A 293 22.86 27.25 0.42
C GLY A 293 22.70 26.16 1.49
N GLU A 294 21.52 25.59 1.70
CA GLU A 294 21.33 24.46 2.61
C GLU A 294 21.63 23.12 1.95
N LYS A 295 22.13 22.17 2.73
CA LYS A 295 22.26 20.76 2.34
C LYS A 295 21.19 19.90 3.05
N PRO A 296 20.76 18.80 2.44
CA PRO A 296 19.79 17.91 3.05
C PRO A 296 20.36 17.16 4.25
N THR A 297 19.49 16.79 5.17
CA THR A 297 19.75 15.88 6.27
C THR A 297 19.26 14.46 5.95
N LEU A 298 19.63 13.48 6.78
CA LEU A 298 19.11 12.11 6.65
C LEU A 298 17.59 12.04 6.85
N SER A 299 16.98 12.98 7.60
CA SER A 299 15.52 13.06 7.68
C SER A 299 14.88 13.55 6.39
N ASP A 300 15.51 14.50 5.68
CA ASP A 300 15.05 14.91 4.35
C ASP A 300 15.09 13.75 3.35
N TRP A 301 16.15 12.94 3.42
CA TRP A 301 16.26 11.72 2.61
C TRP A 301 15.17 10.71 2.96
N ALA A 302 14.94 10.44 4.24
CA ALA A 302 13.89 9.54 4.68
C ALA A 302 12.51 10.01 4.21
N ASP A 303 12.22 11.31 4.29
CA ASP A 303 10.97 11.89 3.78
C ASP A 303 10.87 11.77 2.26
N HIS A 304 11.97 12.03 1.52
CA HIS A 304 12.01 11.91 0.06
C HIS A 304 11.73 10.46 -0.39
N MET A 305 12.31 9.46 0.28
CA MET A 305 12.03 8.05 0.03
C MET A 305 10.54 7.68 0.21
N THR A 306 9.77 8.44 0.99
CA THR A 306 8.31 8.24 1.11
C THR A 306 7.53 8.76 -0.09
N THR A 307 8.17 9.53 -0.99
CA THR A 307 7.51 10.16 -2.13
C THR A 307 7.63 9.37 -3.43
N VAL A 308 8.24 8.19 -3.41
CA VAL A 308 8.25 7.24 -4.53
C VAL A 308 7.26 6.11 -4.24
N PHE A 309 6.58 5.64 -5.28
CA PHE A 309 5.43 4.73 -5.16
C PHE A 309 5.49 3.56 -6.16
N PRO A 310 6.60 2.81 -6.22
CA PRO A 310 6.65 1.60 -7.04
C PRO A 310 5.74 0.51 -6.47
N GLU A 311 5.49 -0.54 -7.25
CA GLU A 311 4.67 -1.70 -6.82
C GLU A 311 5.26 -2.44 -5.61
N ALA A 312 6.59 -2.43 -5.48
CA ALA A 312 7.30 -2.82 -4.26
C ALA A 312 8.30 -1.71 -3.91
N ARG A 313 8.10 -1.08 -2.75
CA ARG A 313 8.91 0.06 -2.29
C ARG A 313 9.95 -0.38 -1.28
N ALA A 314 11.21 -0.04 -1.50
CA ALA A 314 12.26 -0.26 -0.52
C ALA A 314 12.47 0.96 0.38
N LYS A 315 12.64 0.67 1.66
CA LYS A 315 13.07 1.58 2.72
C LYS A 315 14.12 0.81 3.55
N LYS A 316 14.05 0.85 4.87
CA LYS A 316 14.75 -0.10 5.76
C LYS A 316 14.05 -1.47 5.83
N PHE A 317 13.09 -1.70 4.97
CA PHE A 317 12.29 -2.90 4.75
C PHE A 317 11.70 -2.81 3.33
N ILE A 318 11.08 -3.89 2.84
CA ILE A 318 10.39 -3.90 1.55
C ILE A 318 8.89 -3.89 1.81
N GLU A 319 8.18 -3.00 1.14
CA GLU A 319 6.74 -2.79 1.24
C GLU A 319 6.06 -3.23 -0.07
N MET A 320 5.28 -4.30 -0.02
CA MET A 320 4.50 -4.79 -1.15
C MET A 320 3.15 -4.08 -1.19
N ARG A 321 2.80 -3.46 -2.36
CA ARG A 321 1.79 -2.41 -2.47
C ARG A 321 0.69 -2.66 -3.50
N GLY A 322 0.79 -3.70 -4.31
CA GLY A 322 -0.04 -3.88 -5.51
C GLY A 322 -1.46 -4.45 -5.27
N ALA A 323 -1.83 -4.79 -4.05
CA ALA A 323 -3.12 -5.38 -3.74
C ALA A 323 -4.20 -4.33 -3.47
N ASP A 324 -5.44 -4.56 -3.95
CA ASP A 324 -6.62 -3.85 -3.49
C ASP A 324 -6.91 -4.20 -2.02
N CYS A 325 -7.52 -3.30 -1.25
CA CYS A 325 -8.10 -3.68 0.02
C CYS A 325 -9.29 -4.63 -0.19
N GLY A 326 -9.61 -5.45 0.77
CA GLY A 326 -10.66 -6.45 0.70
C GLY A 326 -11.35 -6.64 2.04
N ASP A 327 -12.09 -7.74 2.18
CA ASP A 327 -12.64 -8.15 3.45
C ASP A 327 -11.54 -8.53 4.46
N ARG A 328 -11.94 -8.72 5.72
CA ARG A 328 -11.00 -9.05 6.80
C ARG A 328 -10.13 -10.26 6.50
N ALA A 329 -10.69 -11.29 5.86
CA ALA A 329 -9.94 -12.52 5.57
C ALA A 329 -8.85 -12.27 4.51
N HIS A 330 -9.16 -11.48 3.48
CA HIS A 330 -8.17 -11.07 2.47
C HIS A 330 -7.12 -10.12 3.06
N ILE A 331 -7.50 -9.17 3.93
CA ILE A 331 -6.52 -8.29 4.61
C ILE A 331 -5.51 -9.13 5.41
N ALA A 332 -5.97 -10.16 6.15
CA ALA A 332 -5.08 -11.05 6.89
C ALA A 332 -4.25 -11.99 5.98
N ALA A 333 -4.79 -12.36 4.82
CA ALA A 333 -4.11 -13.27 3.89
C ALA A 333 -2.92 -12.64 3.16
N LEU A 334 -2.90 -11.32 2.95
CA LEU A 334 -1.79 -10.67 2.24
C LEU A 334 -0.46 -10.78 2.97
N PRO A 335 -0.36 -10.46 4.28
CA PRO A 335 0.87 -10.72 5.04
C PRO A 335 1.29 -12.19 5.01
N ALA A 336 0.35 -13.12 5.15
CA ALA A 336 0.65 -14.55 5.10
C ALA A 336 1.23 -14.96 3.74
N PHE A 337 0.64 -14.48 2.64
CA PHE A 337 1.13 -14.73 1.29
C PHE A 337 2.58 -14.30 1.11
N TRP A 338 2.92 -13.07 1.47
CA TRP A 338 4.26 -12.55 1.29
C TRP A 338 5.28 -13.10 2.30
N VAL A 339 4.88 -13.32 3.54
CA VAL A 339 5.74 -13.95 4.57
C VAL A 339 6.14 -15.36 4.17
N GLY A 340 5.20 -16.16 3.68
CA GLY A 340 5.48 -17.52 3.21
C GLY A 340 6.48 -17.56 2.06
N LEU A 341 6.44 -16.57 1.16
CA LEU A 341 7.38 -16.45 0.04
C LEU A 341 8.74 -15.89 0.44
N MET A 342 8.80 -14.99 1.46
CA MET A 342 9.97 -14.14 1.70
C MET A 342 10.77 -14.53 2.95
N TYR A 343 10.15 -15.21 3.94
CA TYR A 343 10.80 -15.49 5.23
C TYR A 343 11.28 -16.94 5.37
N ASP A 344 11.01 -17.78 4.36
CA ASP A 344 11.65 -19.07 4.17
C ASP A 344 12.56 -19.03 2.93
N GLN A 345 13.84 -19.41 3.07
CA GLN A 345 14.80 -19.29 1.98
C GLN A 345 14.48 -20.23 0.82
N THR A 346 14.00 -21.45 1.12
CA THR A 346 13.64 -22.43 0.09
C THR A 346 12.46 -21.93 -0.75
N ALA A 347 11.45 -21.36 -0.10
CA ALA A 347 10.31 -20.76 -0.78
C ALA A 347 10.72 -19.51 -1.60
N LEU A 348 11.62 -18.68 -1.08
CA LEU A 348 12.13 -17.49 -1.77
C LEU A 348 12.93 -17.87 -3.03
N ASP A 349 13.81 -18.88 -2.93
CA ASP A 349 14.59 -19.37 -4.07
C ASP A 349 13.68 -19.97 -5.15
N ALA A 350 12.70 -20.77 -4.75
CA ALA A 350 11.72 -21.35 -5.67
C ALA A 350 10.80 -20.27 -6.30
N ALA A 351 10.44 -19.23 -5.54
CA ALA A 351 9.68 -18.09 -6.06
C ALA A 351 10.51 -17.30 -7.09
N TRP A 352 11.80 -17.11 -6.83
CA TRP A 352 12.70 -16.52 -7.82
C TRP A 352 12.82 -17.38 -9.08
N ASP A 353 13.00 -18.69 -8.94
CA ASP A 353 13.07 -19.63 -10.07
C ASP A 353 11.79 -19.60 -10.92
N LEU A 354 10.63 -19.42 -10.28
CA LEU A 354 9.33 -19.33 -10.96
C LEU A 354 9.24 -18.08 -11.86
N VAL A 355 9.88 -16.96 -11.49
CA VAL A 355 9.66 -15.66 -12.15
C VAL A 355 10.89 -15.07 -12.84
N LYS A 356 12.09 -15.62 -12.62
CA LYS A 356 13.36 -15.07 -13.17
C LYS A 356 13.40 -15.01 -14.70
N GLY A 357 12.63 -15.86 -15.36
CA GLY A 357 12.54 -15.90 -16.83
C GLY A 357 11.56 -14.89 -17.45
N LEU A 358 10.78 -14.18 -16.62
CA LEU A 358 9.85 -13.16 -17.11
C LEU A 358 10.64 -11.87 -17.42
N ASP A 359 10.62 -11.43 -18.67
CA ASP A 359 11.20 -10.14 -19.05
C ASP A 359 10.32 -8.94 -18.60
N ALA A 360 10.81 -7.73 -18.84
CA ALA A 360 10.12 -6.50 -18.40
C ALA A 360 8.76 -6.32 -19.10
N GLU A 361 8.67 -6.68 -20.39
CA GLU A 361 7.46 -6.56 -21.19
C GLU A 361 6.40 -7.55 -20.70
N THR A 362 6.78 -8.80 -20.47
CA THR A 362 5.90 -9.83 -19.92
C THR A 362 5.37 -9.45 -18.53
N ARG A 363 6.24 -8.94 -17.63
CA ARG A 363 5.81 -8.50 -16.30
C ARG A 363 4.80 -7.36 -16.37
N GLU A 364 5.01 -6.36 -17.24
CA GLU A 364 4.03 -5.27 -17.41
C GLU A 364 2.74 -5.75 -18.09
N ALA A 365 2.83 -6.63 -19.09
CA ALA A 365 1.66 -7.22 -19.73
C ALA A 365 0.81 -8.06 -18.75
N LEU A 366 1.45 -8.82 -17.86
CA LEU A 366 0.76 -9.53 -16.78
C LEU A 366 0.09 -8.57 -15.79
N ARG A 367 0.73 -7.44 -15.45
CA ARG A 367 0.14 -6.40 -14.61
C ARG A 367 -1.12 -5.81 -15.24
N VAL A 368 -1.09 -5.56 -16.56
CA VAL A 368 -2.29 -5.15 -17.32
C VAL A 368 -3.38 -6.21 -17.23
N ALA A 369 -3.04 -7.45 -17.54
CA ALA A 369 -3.98 -8.57 -17.56
C ALA A 369 -4.60 -8.82 -16.18
N ALA A 370 -3.82 -8.71 -15.10
CA ALA A 370 -4.30 -8.82 -13.72
C ALA A 370 -5.35 -7.74 -13.40
N SER A 371 -5.09 -6.50 -13.78
CA SER A 371 -6.03 -5.38 -13.59
C SER A 371 -7.38 -5.61 -14.29
N VAL A 372 -7.35 -6.16 -15.52
CA VAL A 372 -8.56 -6.35 -16.36
C VAL A 372 -9.32 -7.61 -15.96
N SER A 373 -8.64 -8.73 -15.81
CA SER A 373 -9.24 -10.07 -15.77
C SER A 373 -8.86 -10.88 -14.53
N ALA A 374 -8.14 -10.30 -13.57
CA ALA A 374 -7.67 -10.99 -12.36
C ALA A 374 -7.05 -12.35 -12.70
N LEU A 375 -7.48 -13.45 -12.05
CA LEU A 375 -6.94 -14.78 -12.27
C LEU A 375 -7.13 -15.33 -13.69
N GLN A 376 -8.10 -14.81 -14.45
CA GLN A 376 -8.34 -15.22 -15.84
C GLN A 376 -7.40 -14.48 -16.82
N GLY A 377 -6.60 -13.54 -16.35
CA GLY A 377 -5.64 -12.80 -17.16
C GLY A 377 -4.49 -13.68 -17.65
N GLN A 378 -3.99 -13.35 -18.84
CA GLN A 378 -2.81 -14.00 -19.41
C GLN A 378 -2.05 -13.02 -20.32
N ALA A 379 -0.75 -13.22 -20.43
CA ALA A 379 0.12 -12.46 -21.33
C ALA A 379 1.33 -13.33 -21.73
N GLU A 380 1.77 -13.20 -22.98
CA GLU A 380 2.96 -13.89 -23.52
C GLU A 380 3.01 -15.39 -23.18
N GLY A 381 1.85 -16.08 -23.25
CA GLY A 381 1.74 -17.50 -22.93
C GLY A 381 1.70 -17.84 -21.43
N VAL A 382 1.86 -16.85 -20.54
CA VAL A 382 1.79 -17.03 -19.09
C VAL A 382 0.38 -16.75 -18.60
N LYS A 383 -0.23 -17.72 -17.89
CA LYS A 383 -1.56 -17.58 -17.28
C LYS A 383 -1.41 -17.20 -15.81
N LEU A 384 -2.09 -16.12 -15.40
CA LEU A 384 -2.07 -15.64 -14.00
C LEU A 384 -2.60 -16.69 -13.01
N LEU A 385 -3.60 -17.48 -13.39
CA LEU A 385 -4.12 -18.55 -12.53
C LEU A 385 -3.06 -19.61 -12.21
N ASP A 386 -2.27 -20.03 -13.22
CA ASP A 386 -1.24 -21.03 -13.02
C ASP A 386 -0.07 -20.47 -12.19
N LEU A 387 0.34 -19.22 -12.48
CA LEU A 387 1.35 -18.52 -11.71
C LEU A 387 0.91 -18.30 -10.26
N ALA A 388 -0.36 -17.95 -10.03
CA ALA A 388 -0.94 -17.75 -8.71
C ALA A 388 -1.00 -19.07 -7.93
N ARG A 389 -1.37 -20.18 -8.55
CA ARG A 389 -1.35 -21.50 -7.92
C ARG A 389 0.06 -21.89 -7.45
N ALA A 390 1.05 -21.68 -8.30
CA ALA A 390 2.45 -21.93 -7.94
C ALA A 390 2.89 -21.04 -6.78
N ALA A 391 2.65 -19.73 -6.86
CA ALA A 391 3.06 -18.77 -5.83
C ALA A 391 2.38 -19.03 -4.48
N VAL A 392 1.07 -19.30 -4.45
CA VAL A 392 0.34 -19.64 -3.21
C VAL A 392 0.80 -20.99 -2.66
N GLY A 393 1.12 -21.96 -3.51
CA GLY A 393 1.70 -23.23 -3.09
C GLY A 393 3.06 -23.08 -2.43
N LEU A 394 3.94 -22.25 -3.00
CA LEU A 394 5.25 -21.91 -2.40
C LEU A 394 5.08 -21.14 -1.09
N SER A 395 4.18 -20.18 -1.04
CA SER A 395 3.87 -19.45 0.18
C SER A 395 3.38 -20.37 1.30
N HIS A 396 2.45 -21.29 0.98
CA HIS A 396 1.97 -22.28 1.92
C HIS A 396 3.13 -23.15 2.46
N ALA A 397 3.99 -23.66 1.57
CA ALA A 397 5.15 -24.46 1.98
C ALA A 397 6.09 -23.69 2.90
N GLY A 398 6.37 -22.40 2.59
CA GLY A 398 7.20 -21.54 3.43
C GLY A 398 6.58 -21.28 4.81
N LEU A 399 5.27 -21.08 4.90
CA LEU A 399 4.57 -20.92 6.19
C LEU A 399 4.58 -22.23 7.01
N VAL A 400 4.37 -23.37 6.36
CA VAL A 400 4.48 -24.70 7.03
C VAL A 400 5.91 -24.90 7.54
N ALA A 401 6.95 -24.54 6.80
CA ALA A 401 8.34 -24.62 7.22
C ALA A 401 8.65 -23.73 8.44
N ARG A 402 7.95 -22.60 8.59
CA ARG A 402 8.02 -21.76 9.80
C ARG A 402 7.43 -22.43 11.04
N GLY A 403 6.50 -23.37 10.89
CA GLY A 403 5.94 -24.18 11.98
C GLY A 403 5.05 -23.42 12.98
N LEU A 404 4.45 -22.30 12.56
CA LEU A 404 3.67 -21.41 13.43
C LEU A 404 2.14 -21.50 13.20
N GLY A 405 1.67 -22.36 12.26
CA GLY A 405 0.25 -22.49 11.93
C GLY A 405 -0.33 -21.32 11.12
N GLU A 406 0.53 -20.52 10.52
CA GLU A 406 0.17 -19.30 9.78
C GLU A 406 -0.49 -19.60 8.42
N GLU A 407 -0.28 -20.79 7.87
CA GLU A 407 -0.78 -21.23 6.55
C GLU A 407 -2.29 -21.22 6.44
N ALA A 408 -3.00 -21.35 7.58
CA ALA A 408 -4.46 -21.28 7.64
C ALA A 408 -5.01 -19.92 7.13
N GLN A 409 -4.23 -18.85 7.21
CA GLN A 409 -4.61 -17.51 6.72
C GLN A 409 -4.65 -17.43 5.20
N LEU A 410 -4.02 -18.38 4.47
CA LEU A 410 -4.10 -18.44 3.01
C LEU A 410 -5.45 -18.97 2.48
N ARG A 411 -6.35 -19.40 3.34
CA ARG A 411 -7.64 -20.01 2.95
C ARG A 411 -8.41 -19.22 1.89
N PRO A 412 -8.62 -17.89 2.00
CA PRO A 412 -9.40 -17.16 1.00
C PRO A 412 -8.72 -17.16 -0.38
N LEU A 413 -7.38 -17.21 -0.43
CA LEU A 413 -6.63 -17.31 -1.69
C LEU A 413 -6.77 -18.71 -2.30
N VAL A 414 -6.71 -19.75 -1.49
CA VAL A 414 -6.91 -21.14 -1.92
C VAL A 414 -8.33 -21.33 -2.50
N GLU A 415 -9.35 -20.78 -1.85
CA GLU A 415 -10.74 -20.79 -2.33
C GLU A 415 -10.85 -20.08 -3.69
N SER A 416 -10.21 -18.92 -3.85
CA SER A 416 -10.16 -18.20 -5.13
C SER A 416 -9.48 -19.00 -6.24
N LEU A 417 -8.41 -19.73 -5.92
CA LEU A 417 -7.72 -20.58 -6.90
C LEU A 417 -8.51 -21.83 -7.29
N GLN A 418 -9.30 -22.39 -6.39
CA GLN A 418 -10.19 -23.54 -6.66
C GLN A 418 -11.34 -23.18 -7.59
N THR A 419 -11.94 -22.00 -7.40
CA THR A 419 -13.06 -21.51 -8.21
C THR A 419 -12.61 -20.77 -9.46
N GLY A 420 -11.36 -20.27 -9.50
CA GLY A 420 -10.86 -19.37 -10.52
C GLY A 420 -11.49 -17.96 -10.47
N THR A 421 -12.16 -17.61 -9.36
CA THR A 421 -12.87 -16.34 -9.18
C THR A 421 -12.36 -15.59 -7.95
N VAL A 422 -12.33 -14.28 -8.03
CA VAL A 422 -11.92 -13.39 -6.93
C VAL A 422 -13.10 -12.55 -6.44
N GLN A 423 -12.89 -11.73 -5.44
CA GLN A 423 -13.95 -10.91 -4.84
C GLN A 423 -14.66 -10.02 -5.88
N ALA A 424 -13.90 -9.42 -6.79
CA ALA A 424 -14.46 -8.61 -7.88
C ALA A 424 -15.41 -9.41 -8.81
N ASP A 425 -15.07 -10.66 -9.13
CA ASP A 425 -15.94 -11.52 -9.97
C ASP A 425 -17.25 -11.84 -9.24
N LYS A 426 -17.18 -12.20 -7.96
CA LYS A 426 -18.36 -12.49 -7.14
C LYS A 426 -19.32 -11.29 -7.09
N TRP A 427 -18.78 -10.08 -6.94
CA TRP A 427 -19.58 -8.85 -6.91
C TRP A 427 -20.16 -8.51 -8.28
N LEU A 428 -19.45 -8.75 -9.37
CA LEU A 428 -19.97 -8.58 -10.74
C LEU A 428 -21.11 -9.55 -11.04
N ASP A 429 -20.99 -10.81 -10.61
CA ASP A 429 -22.04 -11.80 -10.78
C ASP A 429 -23.32 -11.41 -9.99
N LEU A 430 -23.17 -10.99 -8.73
CA LEU A 430 -24.27 -10.48 -7.91
C LEU A 430 -24.87 -9.23 -8.53
N TYR A 431 -24.08 -8.28 -8.99
CA TYR A 431 -24.55 -7.05 -9.65
C TYR A 431 -25.36 -7.33 -10.90
N ASN A 432 -24.89 -8.22 -11.77
CA ASN A 432 -25.61 -8.59 -13.00
C ASN A 432 -26.82 -9.51 -12.74
N GLY A 433 -26.87 -10.18 -11.60
CA GLY A 433 -27.93 -11.11 -11.19
C GLY A 433 -28.78 -10.58 -10.06
N ALA A 434 -28.54 -11.09 -8.84
CA ALA A 434 -29.41 -10.88 -7.66
C ALA A 434 -29.54 -9.41 -7.22
N TRP A 435 -28.55 -8.56 -7.50
CA TRP A 435 -28.63 -7.14 -7.15
C TRP A 435 -29.35 -6.25 -8.19
N GLY A 436 -29.74 -6.82 -9.33
CA GLY A 436 -30.49 -6.09 -10.37
C GLY A 436 -29.79 -4.82 -10.84
N ARG A 437 -28.46 -4.84 -10.91
CA ARG A 437 -27.58 -3.70 -11.20
C ARG A 437 -27.62 -2.54 -10.20
N SER A 438 -28.07 -2.80 -8.97
CA SER A 438 -27.95 -1.87 -7.84
C SER A 438 -26.62 -2.09 -7.11
N LEU A 439 -25.92 -1.01 -6.73
CA LEU A 439 -24.74 -1.08 -5.88
C LEU A 439 -25.05 -0.94 -4.38
N THR A 440 -26.33 -0.70 -4.02
CA THR A 440 -26.73 -0.61 -2.61
C THR A 440 -26.31 -1.83 -1.76
N PRO A 441 -26.49 -3.09 -2.23
CA PRO A 441 -26.06 -4.23 -1.44
C PRO A 441 -24.52 -4.38 -1.30
N LEU A 442 -23.75 -3.75 -2.19
CA LEU A 442 -22.29 -3.80 -2.12
C LEU A 442 -21.76 -3.13 -0.85
N TYR A 443 -22.38 -2.05 -0.38
CA TYR A 443 -21.99 -1.36 0.85
C TYR A 443 -22.00 -2.27 2.06
N GLU A 444 -23.00 -3.14 2.16
CA GLU A 444 -23.07 -4.16 3.22
C GLU A 444 -22.08 -5.31 2.95
N ALA A 445 -21.99 -5.79 1.71
CA ALA A 445 -21.12 -6.90 1.34
C ALA A 445 -19.63 -6.59 1.47
N ALA A 446 -19.22 -5.32 1.35
CA ALA A 446 -17.85 -4.85 1.51
C ALA A 446 -17.56 -4.29 2.92
N SER A 447 -18.54 -4.25 3.84
CA SER A 447 -18.35 -3.72 5.20
C SER A 447 -17.40 -4.59 6.02
N LEU A 448 -16.52 -3.89 6.78
CA LEU A 448 -15.50 -4.46 7.67
C LEU A 448 -15.96 -4.46 9.12
#